data_956421360567eea0a47e415526e0e972
#
_entry.id   956421360567eea0a47e415526e0e972
#
_cell.length_a   1.000
_cell.length_b   1.000
_cell.length_c   1.000
_cell.angle_alpha   90.00
_cell.angle_beta   90.00
_cell.angle_gamma   90.00
#
_symmetry.space_group_name_H-M   'P 1'
#
loop_
_entity.id
_entity.type
_entity.pdbx_description
1 polymer ?
#
loop_
_entity_poly.entity_id
_entity_poly.type
_entity_poly.pdbx_seq_one_letter_code
_entity_poly.pdbx_strand_id
1 'polypeptide(L)'
;IITVCGAGGNRDKGKRPLMAQEAAKQSDQVIITSDNPRFERPEDIINDMLAGLNDEQRAKTLHITDRREAIRAAAAMAQPGDVILVAGKGHEPYQEIEGVKHHFDDHEEVRAAFGL
;
A
#
# COMPACT_ATOMS: atom_id res chain seq x y z
N ILE A 1 -7.24 12.76 2.77
CA ILE A 1 -6.89 11.37 3.12
C ILE A 1 -5.78 10.88 2.22
N ILE A 2 -4.75 10.35 2.81
CA ILE A 2 -3.65 9.68 2.12
C ILE A 2 -3.77 8.19 2.43
N THR A 3 -4.00 7.37 1.41
CA THR A 3 -4.16 5.92 1.60
C THR A 3 -2.93 5.18 1.10
N VAL A 4 -2.35 4.35 1.96
CA VAL A 4 -1.28 3.41 1.62
C VAL A 4 -1.90 2.02 1.60
N CYS A 5 -1.85 1.35 0.46
CA CYS A 5 -2.48 0.02 0.33
C CYS A 5 -1.70 -0.90 -0.59
N GLY A 6 -1.87 -2.19 -0.36
CA GLY A 6 -1.30 -3.24 -1.18
C GLY A 6 -2.22 -4.45 -1.22
N ALA A 7 -1.98 -5.35 -2.16
CA ALA A 7 -2.71 -6.60 -2.29
C ALA A 7 -1.79 -7.80 -2.05
N GLY A 8 -2.38 -8.91 -1.60
CA GLY A 8 -1.63 -10.14 -1.36
C GLY A 8 -1.33 -10.91 -2.63
N GLY A 9 -0.19 -11.60 -2.64
CA GLY A 9 0.14 -12.58 -3.66
C GLY A 9 -0.59 -13.89 -3.41
N ASN A 10 -0.70 -14.72 -4.46
CA ASN A 10 -1.39 -16.01 -4.42
C ASN A 10 -2.84 -15.89 -3.92
N ARG A 11 -3.49 -14.79 -4.29
CA ARG A 11 -4.89 -14.47 -3.99
C ARG A 11 -5.62 -14.13 -5.28
N ASP A 12 -6.90 -13.81 -5.17
CA ASP A 12 -7.75 -13.45 -6.31
C ASP A 12 -7.24 -12.17 -6.98
N LYS A 13 -6.67 -12.33 -8.18
CA LYS A 13 -6.14 -11.22 -8.96
C LYS A 13 -7.22 -10.25 -9.44
N GLY A 14 -8.45 -10.73 -9.61
CA GLY A 14 -9.56 -9.90 -10.07
C GLY A 14 -9.93 -8.79 -9.09
N LYS A 15 -9.59 -8.94 -7.81
CA LYS A 15 -9.87 -7.93 -6.81
C LYS A 15 -8.85 -6.79 -6.80
N ARG A 16 -7.65 -7.00 -7.37
CA ARG A 16 -6.56 -6.03 -7.33
C ARG A 16 -6.94 -4.68 -7.94
N PRO A 17 -7.46 -4.62 -9.19
CA PRO A 17 -7.87 -3.34 -9.76
C PRO A 17 -9.03 -2.69 -8.99
N LEU A 18 -9.94 -3.49 -8.44
CA LEU A 18 -11.07 -2.98 -7.66
C LEU A 18 -10.62 -2.32 -6.35
N MET A 19 -9.62 -2.90 -5.69
CA MET A 19 -9.03 -2.32 -4.47
C MET A 19 -8.43 -0.95 -4.75
N ALA A 20 -7.69 -0.83 -5.84
CA ALA A 20 -7.09 0.45 -6.25
C ALA A 20 -8.15 1.49 -6.57
N GLN A 21 -9.21 1.10 -7.28
CA GLN A 21 -10.33 1.98 -7.61
C GLN A 21 -10.99 2.54 -6.34
N GLU A 22 -11.26 1.67 -5.37
CA GLU A 22 -11.88 2.08 -4.11
C GLU A 22 -11.00 3.06 -3.34
N ALA A 23 -9.70 2.77 -3.24
CA ALA A 23 -8.77 3.67 -2.58
C ALA A 23 -8.75 5.05 -3.26
N ALA A 24 -8.70 5.06 -4.59
CA ALA A 24 -8.66 6.30 -5.35
C ALA A 24 -9.93 7.13 -5.21
N LYS A 25 -11.10 6.49 -5.12
CA LYS A 25 -12.37 7.21 -4.95
C LYS A 25 -12.44 7.96 -3.63
N GLN A 26 -11.84 7.41 -2.57
CA GLN A 26 -11.99 7.92 -1.21
C GLN A 26 -10.83 8.78 -0.75
N SER A 27 -9.78 8.90 -1.55
CA SER A 27 -8.52 9.51 -1.11
C SER A 27 -8.10 10.67 -2.00
N ASP A 28 -7.42 11.63 -1.40
CA ASP A 28 -6.78 12.74 -2.13
C ASP A 28 -5.48 12.28 -2.77
N GLN A 29 -4.77 11.37 -2.09
CA GLN A 29 -3.53 10.76 -2.55
C GLN A 29 -3.56 9.26 -2.24
N VAL A 30 -3.00 8.46 -3.14
CA VAL A 30 -2.88 7.02 -2.97
C VAL A 30 -1.43 6.60 -3.18
N ILE A 31 -0.92 5.74 -2.30
CA ILE A 31 0.38 5.09 -2.49
C ILE A 31 0.13 3.59 -2.54
N ILE A 32 0.37 2.99 -3.71
CA ILE A 32 0.24 1.54 -3.89
C ILE A 32 1.59 0.91 -3.59
N THR A 33 1.60 -0.11 -2.74
CA THR A 33 2.81 -0.75 -2.26
C THR A 33 2.60 -2.26 -2.11
N SER A 34 3.60 -2.95 -1.54
CA SER A 34 3.52 -4.37 -1.26
C SER A 34 2.77 -4.65 0.03
N ASP A 35 2.04 -5.76 0.05
CA ASP A 35 1.54 -6.38 1.27
C ASP A 35 2.32 -7.69 1.47
N ASN A 36 1.70 -8.83 1.23
CA ASN A 36 2.36 -10.15 1.27
C ASN A 36 2.48 -10.66 -0.16
N PRO A 37 3.58 -10.39 -0.88
CA PRO A 37 3.71 -10.84 -2.27
C PRO A 37 3.80 -12.36 -2.41
N ARG A 38 4.19 -13.05 -1.35
CA ARG A 38 4.38 -14.50 -1.32
C ARG A 38 5.30 -14.94 -2.46
N PHE A 39 4.81 -15.75 -3.40
CA PHE A 39 5.62 -16.25 -4.52
C PHE A 39 5.47 -15.43 -5.81
N GLU A 40 4.70 -14.34 -5.77
CA GLU A 40 4.57 -13.43 -6.90
C GLU A 40 5.58 -12.29 -6.78
N ARG A 41 5.89 -11.67 -7.92
CA ARG A 41 6.71 -10.47 -7.92
C ARG A 41 5.86 -9.29 -7.42
N PRO A 42 6.36 -8.52 -6.44
CA PRO A 42 5.59 -7.37 -5.91
C PRO A 42 5.20 -6.38 -7.01
N GLU A 43 6.07 -6.16 -7.98
CA GLU A 43 5.82 -5.25 -9.08
C GLU A 43 4.64 -5.67 -9.94
N ASP A 44 4.47 -6.98 -10.14
CA ASP A 44 3.35 -7.51 -10.92
C ASP A 44 2.02 -7.27 -10.21
N ILE A 45 2.00 -7.43 -8.90
CA ILE A 45 0.81 -7.16 -8.09
C ILE A 45 0.46 -5.67 -8.15
N ILE A 46 1.45 -4.82 -8.03
CA ILE A 46 1.27 -3.37 -8.11
C ILE A 46 0.73 -2.97 -9.48
N ASN A 47 1.28 -3.54 -10.54
CA ASN A 47 0.81 -3.26 -11.91
C ASN A 47 -0.64 -3.68 -12.11
N ASP A 48 -1.05 -4.82 -11.55
CA ASP A 48 -2.45 -5.27 -11.60
C ASP A 48 -3.38 -4.27 -10.92
N MET A 49 -2.94 -3.68 -9.82
CA MET A 49 -3.71 -2.66 -9.11
C MET A 49 -3.81 -1.37 -9.94
N LEU A 50 -2.69 -0.91 -10.48
CA LEU A 50 -2.63 0.31 -11.30
C LEU A 50 -3.51 0.19 -12.55
N ALA A 51 -3.62 -0.99 -13.12
CA ALA A 51 -4.44 -1.23 -14.31
C ALA A 51 -5.93 -0.90 -14.10
N GLY A 52 -6.40 -0.85 -12.86
CA GLY A 52 -7.77 -0.49 -12.53
C GLY A 52 -8.04 1.00 -12.50
N LEU A 53 -7.01 1.84 -12.58
CA LEU A 53 -7.13 3.28 -12.43
C LEU A 53 -7.24 3.98 -13.78
N ASN A 54 -8.09 5.01 -13.86
CA ASN A 54 -8.13 5.92 -15.02
C ASN A 54 -7.02 6.98 -14.88
N ASP A 55 -6.90 7.84 -15.89
CA ASP A 55 -5.82 8.84 -15.93
C ASP A 55 -5.90 9.83 -14.76
N GLU A 56 -7.11 10.26 -14.41
CA GLU A 56 -7.32 11.18 -13.29
C GLU A 56 -6.91 10.55 -11.97
N GLN A 57 -7.28 9.30 -11.76
CA GLN A 57 -6.92 8.55 -10.55
C GLN A 57 -5.41 8.28 -10.49
N ARG A 58 -4.79 7.96 -11.62
CA ARG A 58 -3.34 7.75 -11.69
C ARG A 58 -2.56 9.02 -11.38
N ALA A 59 -3.08 10.18 -11.74
CA ALA A 59 -2.41 11.46 -11.49
C ALA A 59 -2.19 11.73 -10.00
N LYS A 60 -3.02 11.14 -9.12
CA LYS A 60 -2.88 11.28 -7.67
C LYS A 60 -2.35 10.03 -6.98
N THR A 61 -1.81 9.09 -7.75
CA THR A 61 -1.35 7.79 -7.23
C THR A 61 0.14 7.63 -7.46
N LEU A 62 0.85 7.28 -6.39
CA LEU A 62 2.24 6.86 -6.43
C LEU A 62 2.29 5.35 -6.25
N HIS A 63 3.37 4.72 -6.70
CA HIS A 63 3.64 3.32 -6.39
C HIS A 63 5.07 3.19 -5.86
N ILE A 64 5.20 2.61 -4.71
CA ILE A 64 6.47 2.41 -4.03
C ILE A 64 6.47 0.97 -3.53
N THR A 65 7.33 0.13 -4.11
CA THR A 65 7.31 -1.31 -3.84
C THR A 65 7.63 -1.62 -2.37
N ASP A 66 8.63 -0.96 -1.80
CA ASP A 66 8.99 -1.15 -0.39
C ASP A 66 7.93 -0.51 0.51
N ARG A 67 7.24 -1.33 1.30
CA ARG A 67 6.15 -0.86 2.15
C ARG A 67 6.62 0.14 3.21
N ARG A 68 7.81 -0.05 3.76
CA ARG A 68 8.37 0.90 4.74
C ARG A 68 8.58 2.28 4.12
N GLU A 69 9.15 2.30 2.91
CA GLU A 69 9.36 3.56 2.18
C GLU A 69 8.05 4.20 1.78
N ALA A 70 7.03 3.39 1.45
CA ALA A 70 5.70 3.91 1.15
C ALA A 70 5.08 4.61 2.36
N ILE A 71 5.19 4.02 3.53
CA ILE A 71 4.69 4.61 4.78
C ILE A 71 5.46 5.89 5.11
N ARG A 72 6.77 5.89 4.93
CA ARG A 72 7.61 7.09 5.13
C ARG A 72 7.22 8.21 4.17
N ALA A 73 6.95 7.87 2.91
CA ALA A 73 6.51 8.86 1.92
C ALA A 73 5.17 9.48 2.32
N ALA A 74 4.23 8.67 2.79
CA ALA A 74 2.93 9.17 3.26
C ALA A 74 3.11 10.15 4.44
N ALA A 75 3.96 9.79 5.39
CA ALA A 75 4.24 10.65 6.54
C ALA A 75 4.88 11.98 6.11
N ALA A 76 5.79 11.94 5.14
CA ALA A 76 6.44 13.14 4.62
C ALA A 76 5.47 14.07 3.86
N MET A 77 4.48 13.50 3.20
CA MET A 77 3.47 14.25 2.44
C MET A 77 2.39 14.85 3.32
N ALA A 78 2.14 14.25 4.48
CA ALA A 78 1.04 14.65 5.35
C ALA A 78 1.27 16.02 5.96
N GLN A 79 0.19 16.79 6.04
CA GLN A 79 0.16 18.09 6.68
C GLN A 79 -0.80 18.05 7.87
N PRO A 80 -0.73 19.04 8.79
CA PRO A 80 -1.67 19.07 9.91
C PRO A 80 -3.11 18.99 9.43
N GLY A 81 -3.87 18.08 10.04
CA GLY A 81 -5.25 17.82 9.66
C GLY A 81 -5.43 16.67 8.68
N ASP A 82 -4.37 16.19 8.06
CA ASP A 82 -4.45 15.04 7.15
C ASP A 82 -4.66 13.74 7.92
N VAL A 83 -5.33 12.80 7.25
CA VAL A 83 -5.52 11.44 7.74
C VAL A 83 -4.74 10.49 6.85
N ILE A 84 -3.90 9.65 7.44
CA ILE A 84 -3.19 8.60 6.74
C ILE A 84 -3.85 7.26 7.08
N LEU A 85 -4.34 6.58 6.05
CA LEU A 85 -4.92 5.25 6.19
C LEU A 85 -3.95 4.23 5.61
N VAL A 86 -3.47 3.31 6.44
CA VAL A 86 -2.61 2.20 6.00
C VAL A 86 -3.47 0.93 6.02
N ALA A 87 -3.73 0.39 4.85
CA ALA A 87 -4.66 -0.72 4.66
C ALA A 87 -3.98 -1.95 4.07
N GLY A 88 -4.62 -3.10 4.31
CA GLY A 88 -4.23 -4.39 3.74
C GLY A 88 -3.73 -5.39 4.78
N LYS A 89 -2.81 -4.99 5.66
CA LYS A 89 -2.25 -5.92 6.68
C LYS A 89 -3.13 -6.09 7.91
N GLY A 90 -3.84 -5.04 8.31
CA GLY A 90 -4.57 -5.09 9.57
C GLY A 90 -3.60 -5.30 10.75
N HIS A 91 -3.79 -6.40 11.46
CA HIS A 91 -2.98 -6.74 12.64
C HIS A 91 -1.82 -7.67 12.34
N GLU A 92 -1.60 -8.06 11.09
CA GLU A 92 -0.51 -8.97 10.75
C GLU A 92 0.85 -8.32 11.04
N PRO A 93 1.69 -8.93 11.91
CA PRO A 93 3.00 -8.35 12.24
C PRO A 93 4.12 -8.88 11.34
N TYR A 94 3.80 -9.23 10.10
CA TYR A 94 4.77 -9.82 9.17
C TYR A 94 4.48 -9.43 7.73
N GLN A 95 5.49 -9.57 6.89
CA GLN A 95 5.39 -9.54 5.44
C GLN A 95 5.93 -10.86 4.92
N GLU A 96 5.12 -11.59 4.15
CA GLU A 96 5.50 -12.88 3.60
C GLU A 96 6.03 -12.73 2.18
N ILE A 97 7.32 -13.09 1.99
CA ILE A 97 8.02 -12.98 0.72
C ILE A 97 8.65 -14.34 0.43
N GLU A 98 8.30 -14.95 -0.69
CA GLU A 98 8.82 -16.27 -1.12
C GLU A 98 8.70 -17.32 -0.03
N GLY A 99 7.58 -17.34 0.68
CA GLY A 99 7.30 -18.33 1.72
C GLY A 99 7.95 -18.03 3.07
N VAL A 100 8.70 -16.95 3.19
CA VAL A 100 9.36 -16.54 4.43
C VAL A 100 8.65 -15.34 5.04
N LYS A 101 8.29 -15.42 6.32
CA LYS A 101 7.68 -14.32 7.04
C LYS A 101 8.76 -13.46 7.68
N HIS A 102 8.79 -12.18 7.28
CA HIS A 102 9.68 -11.19 7.87
C HIS A 102 8.88 -10.33 8.83
N HIS A 103 9.46 -9.96 9.96
CA HIS A 103 8.78 -9.05 10.87
C HIS A 103 8.49 -7.73 10.16
N PHE A 104 7.24 -7.33 10.15
CA PHE A 104 6.79 -6.06 9.60
C PHE A 104 5.44 -5.72 10.21
N ASP A 105 5.39 -4.68 11.01
CA ASP A 105 4.19 -4.23 11.70
C ASP A 105 3.88 -2.81 11.29
N ASP A 106 2.71 -2.59 10.66
CA ASP A 106 2.32 -1.27 10.18
C ASP A 106 2.29 -0.23 11.30
N HIS A 107 1.85 -0.60 12.50
CA HIS A 107 1.82 0.32 13.64
C HIS A 107 3.23 0.78 14.01
N GLU A 108 4.20 -0.14 14.08
CA GLU A 108 5.59 0.19 14.36
C GLU A 108 6.17 1.11 13.30
N GLU A 109 5.90 0.81 12.03
CA GLU A 109 6.44 1.59 10.91
C GLU A 109 5.85 3.00 10.86
N VAL A 110 4.55 3.13 11.13
CA VAL A 110 3.91 4.45 11.17
C VAL A 110 4.48 5.29 12.32
N ARG A 111 4.62 4.69 13.51
CA ARG A 111 5.23 5.39 14.65
C ARG A 111 6.65 5.85 14.33
N ALA A 112 7.47 4.96 13.75
CA ALA A 112 8.84 5.29 13.37
C ALA A 112 8.89 6.41 12.33
N ALA A 113 7.99 6.41 11.36
CA ALA A 113 7.94 7.43 10.31
C ALA A 113 7.65 8.83 10.87
N PHE A 114 6.93 8.91 11.98
CA PHE A 114 6.64 10.18 12.67
C PHE A 114 7.62 10.48 13.83
N GLY A 115 8.63 9.65 14.01
CA GLY A 115 9.63 9.87 15.08
C GLY A 115 9.12 9.54 16.48
N LEU A 116 8.14 8.67 16.57
CA LEU A 116 7.53 8.29 17.86
C LEU A 116 8.12 7.03 18.45
#